data_329c9bde9e8aabbffe68e3ccf5d09d84
#
_entry.id   329c9bde9e8aabbffe68e3ccf5d09d84
#
_cell.length_a   1.000
_cell.length_b   1.000
_cell.length_c   1.000
_cell.angle_alpha   90.00
_cell.angle_beta   90.00
_cell.angle_gamma   90.00
#
_symmetry.space_group_name_H-M   'P 1'
#
loop_
_entity.id
_entity.type
_entity.pdbx_description
1 polymer ?
#
loop_
_entity_poly.entity_id
_entity_poly.type
_entity_poly.pdbx_seq_one_letter_code
_entity_poly.pdbx_strand_id
1 'polypeptide(L)'
;MLAPEPKHQKKSFRRFLSARFSPIGPYGRQLTIGLLVMALATWAFAMIAEDVVTQDSLVATDFVVTQWFQLHAQPSLTQAMLYITRLHGNLGIAAMTAILGFFLYRRRHHFWALGLFSSVFGGMLLNALLKLIFQRPRPVIDHPLLTLATHSFPSGHTMNATVFYGVAAAFIVMQRRHIASGLVAFLAAIFMIALVAISRVYLGVHFFSDVLASVAEGIAWLALCLTVINIYYHRATTP
;
A
#
# COMPACT_ATOMS: atom_id res chain seq x y z
N MET A 1 -55.92 27.99 1.03
CA MET A 1 -55.33 26.97 1.94
C MET A 1 -54.11 26.40 1.26
N LEU A 2 -52.93 26.90 1.62
CA LEU A 2 -51.65 26.40 1.09
C LEU A 2 -51.14 25.30 2.01
N ALA A 3 -50.79 24.13 1.44
CA ALA A 3 -50.30 23.00 2.20
C ALA A 3 -48.88 23.30 2.75
N PRO A 4 -48.54 22.90 3.99
CA PRO A 4 -47.21 23.13 4.54
C PRO A 4 -46.16 22.23 3.89
N GLU A 5 -45.09 22.86 3.47
CA GLU A 5 -43.90 22.16 2.93
C GLU A 5 -43.29 21.14 3.92
N PRO A 6 -42.73 20.01 3.43
CA PRO A 6 -42.21 18.96 4.31
C PRO A 6 -40.86 19.36 4.93
N LYS A 7 -40.88 19.88 6.15
CA LYS A 7 -39.68 20.17 6.98
C LYS A 7 -38.86 18.91 7.39
N HIS A 8 -39.29 17.72 6.99
CA HIS A 8 -38.67 16.46 7.44
C HIS A 8 -37.39 16.04 6.70
N GLN A 9 -37.17 16.51 5.45
CA GLN A 9 -36.05 16.03 4.62
C GLN A 9 -34.70 16.64 5.03
N LYS A 10 -34.64 17.90 5.45
CA LYS A 10 -33.38 18.57 5.83
C LYS A 10 -32.78 18.06 7.15
N LYS A 11 -33.61 17.59 8.10
CA LYS A 11 -33.13 17.02 9.38
C LYS A 11 -32.48 15.65 9.22
N SER A 12 -32.93 14.85 8.24
CA SER A 12 -32.40 13.53 7.96
C SER A 12 -30.96 13.62 7.36
N PHE A 13 -30.74 14.52 6.42
CA PHE A 13 -29.42 14.70 5.77
C PHE A 13 -28.36 15.27 6.72
N ARG A 14 -28.73 16.26 7.56
CA ARG A 14 -27.81 16.79 8.59
C ARG A 14 -27.46 15.74 9.67
N ARG A 15 -28.42 14.94 10.10
CA ARG A 15 -28.17 13.81 11.03
C ARG A 15 -27.33 12.73 10.40
N PHE A 16 -27.55 12.45 9.12
CA PHE A 16 -26.74 11.52 8.34
C PHE A 16 -25.28 12.01 8.22
N LEU A 17 -25.06 13.28 7.92
CA LEU A 17 -23.71 13.86 7.86
C LEU A 17 -23.05 13.92 9.24
N SER A 18 -23.75 14.39 10.28
CA SER A 18 -23.20 14.48 11.64
C SER A 18 -22.84 13.12 12.22
N ALA A 19 -23.62 12.07 11.97
CA ALA A 19 -23.30 10.70 12.40
C ALA A 19 -22.08 10.13 11.65
N ARG A 20 -21.82 10.60 10.44
CA ARG A 20 -20.71 10.14 9.60
C ARG A 20 -19.42 10.89 9.82
N PHE A 21 -19.48 12.17 10.14
CA PHE A 21 -18.35 13.05 10.42
C PHE A 21 -18.15 13.33 11.92
N SER A 22 -18.97 12.73 12.79
CA SER A 22 -18.75 12.81 14.24
C SER A 22 -17.53 11.95 14.59
N PRO A 23 -16.44 12.52 15.12
CA PRO A 23 -15.25 11.77 15.53
C PRO A 23 -15.53 10.78 16.67
N ILE A 24 -16.68 10.85 17.30
CA ILE A 24 -17.10 10.03 18.45
C ILE A 24 -17.90 8.79 18.00
N GLY A 25 -18.49 8.79 16.78
CA GLY A 25 -19.24 7.64 16.24
C GLY A 25 -18.29 6.57 15.66
N PRO A 26 -18.68 5.27 15.63
CA PRO A 26 -17.85 4.19 15.10
C PRO A 26 -17.42 4.40 13.65
N TYR A 27 -18.28 5.02 12.85
CA TYR A 27 -17.97 5.37 11.46
C TYR A 27 -17.05 6.60 11.34
N GLY A 28 -17.30 7.64 12.14
CA GLY A 28 -16.51 8.86 12.13
C GLY A 28 -15.08 8.62 12.59
N ARG A 29 -14.89 7.78 13.62
CA ARG A 29 -13.57 7.41 14.11
C ARG A 29 -12.74 6.68 13.04
N GLN A 30 -13.33 5.71 12.33
CA GLN A 30 -12.63 4.96 11.28
C GLN A 30 -12.29 5.86 10.07
N LEU A 31 -13.21 6.73 9.67
CA LEU A 31 -12.95 7.71 8.61
C LEU A 31 -11.84 8.69 9.02
N THR A 32 -11.88 9.21 10.24
CA THR A 32 -10.86 10.14 10.75
C THR A 32 -9.49 9.49 10.81
N ILE A 33 -9.38 8.24 11.32
CA ILE A 33 -8.11 7.49 11.35
C ILE A 33 -7.62 7.24 9.92
N GLY A 34 -8.49 6.78 9.01
CA GLY A 34 -8.12 6.53 7.61
C GLY A 34 -7.61 7.79 6.92
N LEU A 35 -8.28 8.93 7.08
CA LEU A 35 -7.86 10.21 6.52
C LEU A 35 -6.54 10.70 7.13
N LEU A 36 -6.36 10.54 8.45
CA LEU A 36 -5.12 10.93 9.12
C LEU A 36 -3.94 10.08 8.64
N VAL A 37 -4.11 8.76 8.57
CA VAL A 37 -3.08 7.85 8.06
C VAL A 37 -2.73 8.18 6.60
N MET A 38 -3.74 8.41 5.76
CA MET A 38 -3.55 8.82 4.37
C MET A 38 -2.77 10.14 4.28
N ALA A 39 -3.16 11.15 5.06
CA ALA A 39 -2.50 12.46 5.06
C ALA A 39 -1.03 12.36 5.51
N LEU A 40 -0.75 11.62 6.60
CA LEU A 40 0.61 11.42 7.11
C LEU A 40 1.47 10.63 6.12
N ALA A 41 0.94 9.59 5.51
CA ALA A 41 1.66 8.79 4.53
C ALA A 41 1.93 9.57 3.23
N THR A 42 0.96 10.37 2.76
CA THR A 42 1.15 11.26 1.61
C THR A 42 2.17 12.34 1.92
N TRP A 43 2.16 12.91 3.12
CA TRP A 43 3.16 13.86 3.55
C TRP A 43 4.57 13.23 3.60
N ALA A 44 4.71 12.03 4.17
CA ALA A 44 5.98 11.31 4.18
C ALA A 44 6.48 11.00 2.75
N PHE A 45 5.58 10.58 1.85
CA PHE A 45 5.92 10.40 0.43
C PHE A 45 6.41 11.71 -0.20
N ALA A 46 5.72 12.83 0.06
CA ALA A 46 6.09 14.13 -0.51
C ALA A 46 7.47 14.61 -0.04
N MET A 47 7.79 14.43 1.25
CA MET A 47 9.12 14.76 1.80
C MET A 47 10.22 13.94 1.13
N ILE A 48 10.03 12.61 0.96
CA ILE A 48 10.99 11.75 0.29
C ILE A 48 11.11 12.12 -1.20
N ALA A 49 10.00 12.45 -1.84
CA ALA A 49 9.98 12.82 -3.25
C ALA A 49 10.69 14.18 -3.46
N GLU A 50 10.54 15.13 -2.54
CA GLU A 50 11.25 16.40 -2.54
C GLU A 50 12.76 16.17 -2.46
N ASP A 51 13.25 15.40 -1.46
CA ASP A 51 14.68 15.07 -1.32
C ASP A 51 15.25 14.42 -2.59
N VAL A 52 14.46 13.53 -3.22
CA VAL A 52 14.88 12.88 -4.47
C VAL A 52 14.98 13.86 -5.64
N VAL A 53 14.05 14.81 -5.75
CA VAL A 53 14.04 15.82 -6.83
C VAL A 53 15.12 16.87 -6.62
N THR A 54 15.31 17.33 -5.39
CA THR A 54 16.31 18.35 -5.03
C THR A 54 17.72 17.80 -4.86
N GLN A 55 17.88 16.46 -4.93
CA GLN A 55 19.17 15.76 -4.73
C GLN A 55 19.79 16.02 -3.35
N ASP A 56 18.96 16.05 -2.32
CA ASP A 56 19.35 16.36 -0.94
C ASP A 56 19.90 15.13 -0.19
N SER A 57 20.02 15.24 1.11
CA SER A 57 20.72 14.32 2.04
C SER A 57 20.34 12.84 1.92
N LEU A 58 19.08 12.54 1.61
CA LEU A 58 18.60 11.18 1.42
C LEU A 58 19.24 10.50 0.19
N VAL A 59 19.54 11.28 -0.85
CA VAL A 59 20.22 10.77 -2.06
C VAL A 59 21.67 10.36 -1.76
N ALA A 60 22.36 11.07 -0.89
CA ALA A 60 23.70 10.66 -0.43
C ALA A 60 23.61 9.29 0.31
N THR A 61 22.59 9.11 1.15
CA THR A 61 22.31 7.84 1.83
C THR A 61 22.03 6.71 0.84
N ASP A 62 21.32 6.96 -0.26
CA ASP A 62 21.03 5.99 -1.31
C ASP A 62 22.30 5.37 -1.89
N PHE A 63 23.32 6.19 -2.18
CA PHE A 63 24.59 5.70 -2.71
C PHE A 63 25.33 4.85 -1.68
N VAL A 64 25.42 5.30 -0.44
CA VAL A 64 26.09 4.57 0.64
C VAL A 64 25.44 3.19 0.85
N VAL A 65 24.12 3.14 0.93
CA VAL A 65 23.37 1.89 1.15
C VAL A 65 23.51 0.95 -0.05
N THR A 66 23.41 1.48 -1.27
CA THR A 66 23.58 0.67 -2.49
C THR A 66 24.98 0.08 -2.55
N GLN A 67 26.01 0.87 -2.32
CA GLN A 67 27.41 0.42 -2.31
C GLN A 67 27.66 -0.61 -1.22
N TRP A 68 27.11 -0.40 -0.01
CA TRP A 68 27.25 -1.36 1.08
C TRP A 68 26.72 -2.74 0.71
N PHE A 69 25.52 -2.82 0.13
CA PHE A 69 24.96 -4.09 -0.32
C PHE A 69 25.77 -4.75 -1.41
N GLN A 70 26.32 -4.00 -2.36
CA GLN A 70 27.16 -4.54 -3.42
C GLN A 70 28.45 -5.15 -2.86
N LEU A 71 29.11 -4.48 -1.92
CA LEU A 71 30.35 -4.97 -1.28
C LEU A 71 30.12 -6.21 -0.40
N HIS A 72 28.91 -6.40 0.13
CA HIS A 72 28.56 -7.52 1.02
C HIS A 72 27.67 -8.55 0.34
N ALA A 73 27.58 -8.53 -1.00
CA ALA A 73 26.76 -9.50 -1.73
C ALA A 73 27.36 -10.91 -1.63
N GLN A 74 26.48 -11.90 -1.35
CA GLN A 74 26.84 -13.30 -1.25
C GLN A 74 25.97 -14.13 -2.21
N PRO A 75 26.53 -15.15 -2.91
CA PRO A 75 25.79 -15.91 -3.92
C PRO A 75 24.48 -16.54 -3.40
N SER A 76 24.50 -17.14 -2.21
CA SER A 76 23.30 -17.75 -1.60
C SER A 76 22.21 -16.73 -1.28
N LEU A 77 22.60 -15.60 -0.69
CA LEU A 77 21.68 -14.51 -0.37
C LEU A 77 21.13 -13.87 -1.65
N THR A 78 21.96 -13.69 -2.66
CA THR A 78 21.54 -13.17 -3.97
C THR A 78 20.48 -14.06 -4.62
N GLN A 79 20.64 -15.39 -4.58
CA GLN A 79 19.62 -16.31 -5.07
C GLN A 79 18.30 -16.18 -4.30
N ALA A 80 18.37 -16.11 -2.98
CA ALA A 80 17.18 -15.90 -2.15
C ALA A 80 16.46 -14.58 -2.52
N MET A 81 17.19 -13.47 -2.67
CA MET A 81 16.63 -12.18 -3.07
C MET A 81 16.04 -12.21 -4.48
N LEU A 82 16.62 -12.95 -5.41
CA LEU A 82 16.07 -13.18 -6.74
C LEU A 82 14.74 -13.96 -6.69
N TYR A 83 14.61 -14.98 -5.85
CA TYR A 83 13.34 -15.70 -5.66
C TYR A 83 12.26 -14.80 -5.07
N ILE A 84 12.60 -14.05 -4.01
CA ILE A 84 11.69 -13.12 -3.36
C ILE A 84 11.18 -12.08 -4.37
N THR A 85 12.08 -11.46 -5.12
CA THR A 85 11.70 -10.41 -6.06
C THR A 85 10.87 -10.94 -7.24
N ARG A 86 11.16 -12.16 -7.74
CA ARG A 86 10.37 -12.79 -8.81
C ARG A 86 8.94 -13.07 -8.35
N LEU A 87 8.77 -13.60 -7.13
CA LEU A 87 7.47 -13.87 -6.55
C LEU A 87 6.63 -12.59 -6.37
N HIS A 88 7.29 -11.45 -6.10
CA HIS A 88 6.63 -10.16 -5.88
C HIS A 88 6.65 -9.22 -7.10
N GLY A 89 7.08 -9.73 -8.26
CA GLY A 89 6.91 -9.03 -9.54
C GLY A 89 5.43 -8.92 -9.93
N ASN A 90 5.13 -8.12 -10.96
CA ASN A 90 3.73 -7.86 -11.37
C ASN A 90 2.93 -9.15 -11.60
N LEU A 91 3.53 -10.14 -12.27
CA LEU A 91 2.87 -11.43 -12.52
C LEU A 91 2.67 -12.25 -11.23
N GLY A 92 3.68 -12.29 -10.36
CA GLY A 92 3.61 -13.00 -9.08
C GLY A 92 2.55 -12.39 -8.15
N ILE A 93 2.54 -11.07 -8.01
CA ILE A 93 1.50 -10.36 -7.24
C ILE A 93 0.11 -10.56 -7.85
N ALA A 94 -0.03 -10.53 -9.19
CA ALA A 94 -1.30 -10.80 -9.85
C ALA A 94 -1.79 -12.23 -9.55
N ALA A 95 -0.91 -13.22 -9.61
CA ALA A 95 -1.21 -14.61 -9.26
C ALA A 95 -1.61 -14.76 -7.78
N MET A 96 -0.85 -14.18 -6.85
CA MET A 96 -1.20 -14.19 -5.42
C MET A 96 -2.54 -13.49 -5.15
N THR A 97 -2.80 -12.38 -5.84
CA THR A 97 -4.07 -11.65 -5.75
C THR A 97 -5.23 -12.50 -6.26
N ALA A 98 -5.04 -13.21 -7.39
CA ALA A 98 -6.04 -14.11 -7.94
C ALA A 98 -6.35 -15.29 -6.99
N ILE A 99 -5.30 -15.90 -6.41
CA ILE A 99 -5.46 -17.03 -5.47
C ILE A 99 -6.20 -16.58 -4.20
N LEU A 100 -5.73 -15.50 -3.57
CA LEU A 100 -6.38 -14.98 -2.36
C LEU A 100 -7.80 -14.46 -2.66
N GLY A 101 -7.99 -13.76 -3.77
CA GLY A 101 -9.29 -13.26 -4.21
C GLY A 101 -10.28 -14.40 -4.48
N PHE A 102 -9.84 -15.49 -5.13
CA PHE A 102 -10.64 -16.69 -5.32
C PHE A 102 -11.02 -17.33 -3.98
N PHE A 103 -10.10 -17.47 -3.05
CA PHE A 103 -10.38 -17.98 -1.71
C PHE A 103 -11.40 -17.11 -0.98
N LEU A 104 -11.25 -15.79 -0.98
CA LEU A 104 -12.21 -14.86 -0.38
C LEU A 104 -13.58 -14.97 -1.02
N TYR A 105 -13.66 -15.07 -2.35
CA TYR A 105 -14.89 -15.26 -3.10
C TYR A 105 -15.60 -16.57 -2.71
N ARG A 106 -14.88 -17.68 -2.67
CA ARG A 106 -15.40 -19.01 -2.26
C ARG A 106 -15.90 -19.00 -0.81
N ARG A 107 -15.30 -18.19 0.06
CA ARG A 107 -15.71 -17.99 1.46
C ARG A 107 -16.81 -16.95 1.64
N ARG A 108 -17.43 -16.51 0.55
CA ARG A 108 -18.51 -15.49 0.54
C ARG A 108 -18.10 -14.11 1.02
N HIS A 109 -16.80 -13.78 1.03
CA HIS A 109 -16.27 -12.45 1.34
C HIS A 109 -16.11 -11.60 0.07
N HIS A 110 -17.19 -11.46 -0.73
CA HIS A 110 -17.15 -10.82 -2.06
C HIS A 110 -16.61 -9.38 -2.04
N PHE A 111 -17.00 -8.58 -1.03
CA PHE A 111 -16.49 -7.21 -0.88
C PHE A 111 -14.98 -7.16 -0.65
N TRP A 112 -14.44 -8.12 0.12
CA TRP A 112 -13.01 -8.22 0.35
C TRP A 112 -12.26 -8.69 -0.90
N ALA A 113 -12.83 -9.60 -1.65
CA ALA A 113 -12.27 -10.03 -2.93
C ALA A 113 -12.19 -8.85 -3.91
N LEU A 114 -13.30 -8.13 -4.11
CA LEU A 114 -13.33 -6.94 -4.96
C LEU A 114 -12.37 -5.85 -4.46
N GLY A 115 -12.35 -5.59 -3.16
CA GLY A 115 -11.46 -4.64 -2.53
C GLY A 115 -9.98 -4.99 -2.74
N LEU A 116 -9.61 -6.27 -2.62
CA LEU A 116 -8.26 -6.76 -2.88
C LEU A 116 -7.84 -6.48 -4.33
N PHE A 117 -8.67 -6.87 -5.31
CA PHE A 117 -8.39 -6.62 -6.72
C PHE A 117 -8.26 -5.13 -7.02
N SER A 118 -9.23 -4.33 -6.57
CA SER A 118 -9.23 -2.88 -6.81
C SER A 118 -8.01 -2.21 -6.16
N SER A 119 -7.63 -2.61 -4.95
CA SER A 119 -6.48 -2.04 -4.25
C SER A 119 -5.17 -2.38 -4.95
N VAL A 120 -4.96 -3.64 -5.33
CA VAL A 120 -3.70 -4.06 -5.95
C VAL A 120 -3.55 -3.48 -7.35
N PHE A 121 -4.56 -3.63 -8.22
CA PHE A 121 -4.46 -3.13 -9.60
C PHE A 121 -4.52 -1.61 -9.68
N GLY A 122 -5.33 -0.97 -8.83
CA GLY A 122 -5.35 0.49 -8.72
C GLY A 122 -4.02 1.04 -8.21
N GLY A 123 -3.38 0.35 -7.27
CA GLY A 123 -2.05 0.69 -6.80
C GLY A 123 -0.97 0.51 -7.87
N MET A 124 -1.02 -0.56 -8.66
CA MET A 124 -0.11 -0.74 -9.80
C MET A 124 -0.23 0.42 -10.80
N LEU A 125 -1.45 0.86 -11.07
CA LEU A 125 -1.70 2.00 -11.96
C LEU A 125 -1.16 3.31 -11.38
N LEU A 126 -1.42 3.58 -10.10
CA LEU A 126 -0.90 4.75 -9.40
C LEU A 126 0.64 4.79 -9.45
N ASN A 127 1.30 3.67 -9.12
CA ASN A 127 2.77 3.57 -9.17
C ASN A 127 3.31 3.78 -10.59
N ALA A 128 2.63 3.25 -11.62
CA ALA A 128 3.02 3.49 -13.00
C ALA A 128 2.93 4.97 -13.39
N LEU A 129 1.88 5.67 -12.97
CA LEU A 129 1.71 7.11 -13.19
C LEU A 129 2.80 7.93 -12.49
N LEU A 130 3.11 7.61 -11.22
CA LEU A 130 4.18 8.28 -10.48
C LEU A 130 5.55 8.08 -11.14
N LYS A 131 5.84 6.89 -11.66
CA LYS A 131 7.06 6.63 -12.44
C LYS A 131 7.20 7.52 -13.67
N LEU A 132 6.10 7.80 -14.36
CA LEU A 132 6.08 8.70 -15.51
C LEU A 132 6.28 10.17 -15.12
N ILE A 133 5.90 10.55 -13.90
CA ILE A 133 6.09 11.90 -13.36
C ILE A 133 7.56 12.11 -12.94
N PHE A 134 8.10 11.22 -12.11
CA PHE A 134 9.41 11.42 -11.50
C PHE A 134 10.59 11.00 -12.39
N GLN A 135 10.43 10.04 -13.27
CA GLN A 135 11.40 9.58 -14.29
C GLN A 135 12.83 9.36 -13.75
N ARG A 136 12.97 9.01 -12.47
CA ARG A 136 14.27 8.82 -11.83
C ARG A 136 15.06 7.69 -12.47
N PRO A 137 16.36 7.87 -12.84
CA PRO A 137 17.21 6.79 -13.29
C PRO A 137 17.44 5.76 -12.18
N ARG A 138 17.79 4.52 -12.59
CA ARG A 138 18.14 3.45 -11.65
C ARG A 138 19.56 3.55 -11.18
N PRO A 139 19.93 2.87 -10.05
CA PRO A 139 21.32 2.68 -9.68
C PRO A 139 22.14 2.08 -10.83
N VAL A 140 23.32 2.65 -11.08
CA VAL A 140 24.29 2.10 -12.03
C VAL A 140 25.23 1.17 -11.26
N ILE A 141 25.26 -0.10 -11.65
CA ILE A 141 26.13 -1.13 -11.07
C ILE A 141 26.90 -1.84 -12.19
N ASP A 142 28.12 -2.25 -11.92
CA ASP A 142 29.04 -2.80 -12.94
C ASP A 142 28.52 -4.11 -13.56
N HIS A 143 27.88 -4.98 -12.76
CA HIS A 143 27.33 -6.26 -13.21
C HIS A 143 25.87 -6.41 -12.81
N PRO A 144 24.91 -5.81 -13.54
CA PRO A 144 23.50 -5.84 -13.15
C PRO A 144 22.92 -7.25 -13.28
N LEU A 145 22.40 -7.78 -12.18
CA LEU A 145 21.70 -9.08 -12.15
C LEU A 145 20.32 -9.03 -12.81
N LEU A 146 19.76 -7.85 -12.90
CA LEU A 146 18.45 -7.58 -13.50
C LEU A 146 18.52 -6.25 -14.26
N THR A 147 18.08 -6.27 -15.52
CA THR A 147 17.87 -5.06 -16.33
C THR A 147 16.38 -4.75 -16.40
N LEU A 148 16.01 -3.53 -16.09
CA LEU A 148 14.61 -3.08 -16.07
C LEU A 148 14.48 -1.81 -16.92
N ALA A 149 13.56 -1.82 -17.87
CA ALA A 149 13.33 -0.72 -18.81
C ALA A 149 12.54 0.46 -18.22
N THR A 150 12.02 0.34 -16.98
CA THR A 150 11.20 1.38 -16.34
C THR A 150 11.99 2.24 -15.37
N HIS A 151 11.48 3.42 -15.02
CA HIS A 151 12.07 4.34 -14.05
C HIS A 151 12.17 3.73 -12.64
N SER A 152 13.09 4.27 -11.83
CA SER A 152 13.40 3.77 -10.49
C SER A 152 12.32 4.16 -9.47
N PHE A 153 11.95 5.41 -9.39
CA PHE A 153 11.11 5.97 -8.34
C PHE A 153 9.62 6.05 -8.74
N PRO A 154 8.72 5.63 -7.87
CA PRO A 154 8.90 4.78 -6.68
C PRO A 154 8.95 3.29 -7.04
N SER A 155 9.31 2.40 -6.06
CA SER A 155 9.47 0.95 -6.29
C SER A 155 8.14 0.20 -6.42
N GLY A 156 7.80 -0.31 -7.61
CA GLY A 156 6.55 -1.03 -7.83
C GLY A 156 6.42 -2.34 -7.03
N HIS A 157 7.51 -3.10 -6.84
CA HIS A 157 7.48 -4.33 -6.06
C HIS A 157 7.14 -4.05 -4.59
N THR A 158 7.76 -3.03 -4.00
CA THR A 158 7.53 -2.64 -2.61
C THR A 158 6.11 -2.10 -2.41
N MET A 159 5.63 -1.25 -3.33
CA MET A 159 4.26 -0.73 -3.30
C MET A 159 3.23 -1.86 -3.39
N ASN A 160 3.39 -2.76 -4.35
CA ASN A 160 2.50 -3.90 -4.54
C ASN A 160 2.47 -4.83 -3.31
N ALA A 161 3.64 -5.10 -2.70
CA ALA A 161 3.73 -5.86 -1.46
C ALA A 161 3.01 -5.15 -0.31
N THR A 162 3.20 -3.82 -0.17
CA THR A 162 2.53 -3.02 0.87
C THR A 162 1.02 -3.12 0.76
N VAL A 163 0.47 -2.98 -0.44
CA VAL A 163 -0.97 -3.05 -0.66
C VAL A 163 -1.50 -4.47 -0.46
N PHE A 164 -0.85 -5.47 -1.06
CA PHE A 164 -1.32 -6.86 -0.98
C PHE A 164 -1.32 -7.38 0.46
N TYR A 165 -0.18 -7.29 1.15
CA TYR A 165 -0.07 -7.75 2.54
C TYR A 165 -0.87 -6.88 3.50
N GLY A 166 -1.01 -5.59 3.21
CA GLY A 166 -1.85 -4.68 4.00
C GLY A 166 -3.33 -5.05 3.94
N VAL A 167 -3.88 -5.34 2.75
CA VAL A 167 -5.28 -5.83 2.62
C VAL A 167 -5.46 -7.19 3.29
N ALA A 168 -4.51 -8.12 3.11
CA ALA A 168 -4.56 -9.45 3.73
C ALA A 168 -4.55 -9.35 5.26
N ALA A 169 -3.66 -8.53 5.84
CA ALA A 169 -3.60 -8.30 7.28
C ALA A 169 -4.87 -7.63 7.80
N ALA A 170 -5.38 -6.60 7.12
CA ALA A 170 -6.63 -5.92 7.48
C ALA A 170 -7.82 -6.90 7.48
N PHE A 171 -7.92 -7.78 6.48
CA PHE A 171 -8.94 -8.82 6.45
C PHE A 171 -8.86 -9.73 7.67
N ILE A 172 -7.65 -10.21 8.02
CA ILE A 172 -7.45 -11.10 9.19
C ILE A 172 -7.81 -10.37 10.48
N VAL A 173 -7.36 -9.13 10.67
CA VAL A 173 -7.67 -8.30 11.85
C VAL A 173 -9.17 -8.13 12.03
N MET A 174 -9.90 -7.85 10.94
CA MET A 174 -11.35 -7.62 11.00
C MET A 174 -12.16 -8.90 11.21
N GLN A 175 -11.65 -10.07 10.77
CA GLN A 175 -12.34 -11.36 10.91
C GLN A 175 -12.04 -12.11 12.21
N ARG A 176 -10.93 -11.78 12.87
CA ARG A 176 -10.49 -12.50 14.07
C ARG A 176 -10.87 -11.75 15.34
N ARG A 177 -11.45 -12.47 16.32
CA ARG A 177 -11.79 -11.91 17.63
C ARG A 177 -10.58 -11.82 18.57
N HIS A 178 -9.50 -12.54 18.26
CA HIS A 178 -8.31 -12.59 19.12
C HIS A 178 -7.27 -11.55 18.68
N ILE A 179 -6.89 -10.67 19.58
CA ILE A 179 -5.88 -9.62 19.37
C ILE A 179 -4.55 -10.23 18.89
N ALA A 180 -4.15 -11.37 19.47
CA ALA A 180 -2.90 -12.05 19.10
C ALA A 180 -2.82 -12.42 17.62
N SER A 181 -3.90 -12.94 17.01
CA SER A 181 -3.91 -13.27 15.58
C SER A 181 -3.85 -12.04 14.68
N GLY A 182 -4.45 -10.94 15.10
CA GLY A 182 -4.33 -9.65 14.41
C GLY A 182 -2.91 -9.10 14.44
N LEU A 183 -2.27 -9.16 15.61
CA LEU A 183 -0.87 -8.73 15.78
C LEU A 183 0.09 -9.58 14.94
N VAL A 184 -0.06 -10.91 14.94
CA VAL A 184 0.76 -11.81 14.11
C VAL A 184 0.59 -11.47 12.62
N ALA A 185 -0.64 -11.27 12.14
CA ALA A 185 -0.88 -10.90 10.74
C ALA A 185 -0.24 -9.56 10.37
N PHE A 186 -0.32 -8.58 11.27
CA PHE A 186 0.29 -7.27 11.08
C PHE A 186 1.83 -7.35 11.03
N LEU A 187 2.44 -8.05 11.97
CA LEU A 187 3.90 -8.24 12.01
C LEU A 187 4.40 -9.04 10.79
N ALA A 188 3.65 -10.07 10.38
CA ALA A 188 3.97 -10.83 9.17
C ALA A 188 3.90 -9.96 7.91
N ALA A 189 2.90 -9.06 7.80
CA ALA A 189 2.82 -8.13 6.70
C ALA A 189 4.02 -7.17 6.67
N ILE A 190 4.39 -6.57 7.80
CA ILE A 190 5.59 -5.71 7.92
C ILE A 190 6.84 -6.49 7.50
N PHE A 191 7.03 -7.70 8.00
CA PHE A 191 8.18 -8.53 7.67
C PHE A 191 8.26 -8.79 6.16
N MET A 192 7.16 -9.18 5.51
CA MET A 192 7.14 -9.46 4.08
C MET A 192 7.39 -8.20 3.25
N ILE A 193 6.81 -7.05 3.64
CA ILE A 193 7.05 -5.77 2.97
C ILE A 193 8.53 -5.38 3.09
N ALA A 194 9.11 -5.46 4.27
CA ALA A 194 10.52 -5.18 4.51
C ALA A 194 11.44 -6.12 3.70
N LEU A 195 11.12 -7.41 3.65
CA LEU A 195 11.88 -8.40 2.90
C LEU A 195 11.87 -8.09 1.40
N VAL A 196 10.72 -7.73 0.84
CA VAL A 196 10.61 -7.29 -0.56
C VAL A 196 11.40 -6.00 -0.78
N ALA A 197 11.24 -4.99 0.08
CA ALA A 197 11.96 -3.72 -0.02
C ALA A 197 13.49 -3.93 -0.01
N ILE A 198 13.99 -4.71 0.95
CA ILE A 198 15.42 -5.05 1.06
C ILE A 198 15.89 -5.78 -0.20
N SER A 199 15.09 -6.71 -0.74
CA SER A 199 15.48 -7.44 -1.97
C SER A 199 15.73 -6.50 -3.14
N ARG A 200 14.97 -5.37 -3.23
CA ARG A 200 15.12 -4.42 -4.34
C ARG A 200 16.39 -3.57 -4.24
N VAL A 201 16.74 -3.16 -3.01
CA VAL A 201 17.96 -2.40 -2.74
C VAL A 201 19.17 -3.32 -2.86
N TYR A 202 19.13 -4.52 -2.26
CA TYR A 202 20.19 -5.53 -2.34
C TYR A 202 20.56 -5.89 -3.77
N LEU A 203 19.57 -6.08 -4.64
CA LEU A 203 19.79 -6.39 -6.06
C LEU A 203 20.20 -5.17 -6.90
N GLY A 204 20.35 -4.00 -6.29
CA GLY A 204 20.82 -2.78 -6.96
C GLY A 204 19.87 -2.22 -8.02
N VAL A 205 18.58 -2.59 -7.98
CA VAL A 205 17.59 -2.16 -8.97
C VAL A 205 16.76 -0.96 -8.51
N HIS A 206 16.82 -0.64 -7.21
CA HIS A 206 16.19 0.53 -6.59
C HIS A 206 17.10 1.11 -5.52
N PHE A 207 16.99 2.42 -5.32
CA PHE A 207 17.58 3.12 -4.19
C PHE A 207 16.76 2.88 -2.90
N PHE A 208 17.39 3.15 -1.77
CA PHE A 208 16.74 3.04 -0.46
C PHE A 208 15.54 4.00 -0.35
N SER A 209 15.66 5.23 -0.84
CA SER A 209 14.57 6.21 -0.90
C SER A 209 13.39 5.74 -1.77
N ASP A 210 13.66 5.02 -2.90
CA ASP A 210 12.60 4.48 -3.76
C ASP A 210 11.69 3.51 -3.01
N VAL A 211 12.26 2.66 -2.15
CA VAL A 211 11.48 1.69 -1.38
C VAL A 211 10.76 2.34 -0.18
N LEU A 212 11.37 3.32 0.48
CA LEU A 212 10.71 4.09 1.55
C LEU A 212 9.50 4.86 1.00
N ALA A 213 9.68 5.58 -0.12
CA ALA A 213 8.59 6.28 -0.79
C ALA A 213 7.45 5.31 -1.17
N SER A 214 7.79 4.10 -1.66
CA SER A 214 6.80 3.10 -2.04
C SER A 214 6.01 2.53 -0.88
N VAL A 215 6.62 2.42 0.30
CA VAL A 215 5.89 2.06 1.52
C VAL A 215 4.91 3.17 1.89
N ALA A 216 5.34 4.43 1.85
CA ALA A 216 4.48 5.58 2.12
C ALA A 216 3.33 5.70 1.10
N GLU A 217 3.63 5.58 -0.20
CA GLU A 217 2.64 5.50 -1.29
C GLU A 217 1.62 4.40 -1.05
N GLY A 218 2.12 3.18 -0.76
CA GLY A 218 1.29 2.01 -0.51
C GLY A 218 0.40 2.16 0.71
N ILE A 219 0.89 2.76 1.81
CA ILE A 219 0.09 3.04 3.01
C ILE A 219 -0.98 4.08 2.72
N ALA A 220 -0.65 5.17 1.99
CA ALA A 220 -1.63 6.20 1.62
C ALA A 220 -2.75 5.61 0.76
N TRP A 221 -2.40 4.83 -0.26
CA TRP A 221 -3.35 4.15 -1.13
C TRP A 221 -4.19 3.12 -0.38
N LEU A 222 -3.56 2.31 0.47
CA LEU A 222 -4.24 1.32 1.30
C LEU A 222 -5.23 1.97 2.27
N ALA A 223 -4.87 3.08 2.91
CA ALA A 223 -5.75 3.82 3.81
C ALA A 223 -7.02 4.30 3.08
N LEU A 224 -6.87 4.83 1.85
CA LEU A 224 -7.99 5.17 0.99
C LEU A 224 -8.87 3.95 0.69
N CYS A 225 -8.29 2.87 0.19
CA CYS A 225 -9.00 1.65 -0.20
C CYS A 225 -9.74 1.02 0.98
N LEU A 226 -9.08 0.85 2.13
CA LEU A 226 -9.71 0.27 3.32
C LEU A 226 -10.83 1.16 3.87
N THR A 227 -10.69 2.47 3.80
CA THR A 227 -11.77 3.40 4.17
C THR A 227 -12.99 3.20 3.28
N VAL A 228 -12.79 3.09 1.97
CA VAL A 228 -13.87 2.83 0.99
C VAL A 228 -14.50 1.46 1.23
N ILE A 229 -13.70 0.39 1.34
CA ILE A 229 -14.17 -0.98 1.61
C ILE A 229 -15.04 -0.99 2.88
N ASN A 230 -14.57 -0.36 3.95
CA ASN A 230 -15.28 -0.35 5.23
C ASN A 230 -16.63 0.40 5.15
N ILE A 231 -16.68 1.54 4.44
CA ILE A 231 -17.92 2.28 4.21
C ILE A 231 -18.95 1.41 3.47
N TYR A 232 -18.54 0.69 2.42
CA TYR A 232 -19.44 -0.17 1.65
C TYR A 232 -19.84 -1.44 2.42
N TYR A 233 -18.92 -2.06 3.14
CA TYR A 233 -19.22 -3.25 3.96
C TYR A 233 -20.29 -2.95 4.99
N HIS A 234 -20.19 -1.85 5.71
CA HIS A 234 -21.18 -1.48 6.70
C HIS A 234 -22.54 -1.09 6.10
N ARG A 235 -22.56 -0.48 4.91
CA ARG A 235 -23.83 -0.20 4.22
C ARG A 235 -24.59 -1.47 3.83
N ALA A 236 -23.86 -2.52 3.46
CA ALA A 236 -24.45 -3.77 3.02
C ALA A 236 -24.90 -4.68 4.19
N THR A 237 -24.39 -4.43 5.42
CA THR A 237 -24.65 -5.26 6.60
C THR A 237 -25.53 -4.61 7.65
N THR A 238 -25.83 -3.31 7.53
CA THR A 238 -26.79 -2.59 8.39
C THR A 238 -28.13 -2.48 7.65
N PRO A 239 -29.22 -3.07 8.20
CA PRO A 239 -30.56 -3.01 7.60
C PRO A 239 -31.12 -1.58 7.57
#